data_7adc7d6713abd87bffac43cab3e62211
#
_entry.id   7adc7d6713abd87bffac43cab3e62211
#
_cell.length_a   1.000
_cell.length_b   1.000
_cell.length_c   1.000
_cell.angle_alpha   90.00
_cell.angle_beta   90.00
_cell.angle_gamma   90.00
#
_symmetry.space_group_name_H-M   'P 1'
#
loop_
_entity.id
_entity.type
_entity.pdbx_description
1 polymer ?
#
loop_
_entity_poly.entity_id
_entity_poly.type
_entity_poly.pdbx_seq_one_letter_code
_entity_poly.pdbx_strand_id
1 'polypeptide(L)'
;MSISVHEHYRRLLLLPEPWEVTKVEDDLVGQSVTVWLRWPDGAKVPCPVCGKPMPIYDRMPERSWRHLSVMQYRLELRCAVPRCDCEQDGVKTMSVPWAEPGSRFTLHFESFAVAVIAACRSLSQAAELLGLHWDSVQRIIEQAVSRGLARRNLDGITRVGLDEKSFLRGQSYVSLMTD
;
A
#
# COMPACT_ATOMS: atom_id res chain seq x y z
N MET A 1 -16.35 -12.22 26.82
CA MET A 1 -14.93 -11.81 26.96
C MET A 1 -14.71 -10.50 26.23
N SER A 2 -14.27 -9.46 26.91
CA SER A 2 -13.94 -8.18 26.26
C SER A 2 -12.60 -8.32 25.57
N ILE A 3 -12.54 -8.04 24.26
CA ILE A 3 -11.29 -7.99 23.49
C ILE A 3 -10.63 -6.64 23.77
N SER A 4 -9.31 -6.62 24.01
CA SER A 4 -8.57 -5.36 24.17
C SER A 4 -8.59 -4.56 22.87
N VAL A 5 -8.44 -3.23 22.93
CA VAL A 5 -8.36 -2.38 21.74
C VAL A 5 -7.21 -2.77 20.82
N HIS A 6 -6.07 -3.20 21.38
CA HIS A 6 -4.92 -3.67 20.61
C HIS A 6 -5.24 -4.93 19.80
N GLU A 7 -5.86 -5.92 20.46
CA GLU A 7 -6.27 -7.17 19.80
C GLU A 7 -7.38 -6.91 18.77
N HIS A 8 -8.28 -5.97 19.03
CA HIS A 8 -9.30 -5.56 18.07
C HIS A 8 -8.66 -5.03 16.77
N TYR A 9 -7.73 -4.07 16.86
CA TYR A 9 -7.05 -3.54 15.69
C TYR A 9 -6.13 -4.58 15.03
N ARG A 10 -5.45 -5.44 15.79
CA ARG A 10 -4.67 -6.54 15.22
C ARG A 10 -5.49 -7.41 14.28
N ARG A 11 -6.72 -7.74 14.68
CA ARG A 11 -7.67 -8.53 13.87
C ARG A 11 -8.20 -7.76 12.67
N LEU A 12 -8.63 -6.52 12.86
CA LEU A 12 -9.13 -5.69 11.76
C LEU A 12 -8.08 -5.45 10.67
N LEU A 13 -6.83 -5.28 11.06
CA LEU A 13 -5.70 -5.07 10.16
C LEU A 13 -5.18 -6.38 9.56
N LEU A 14 -5.74 -7.53 9.96
CA LEU A 14 -5.30 -8.87 9.53
C LEU A 14 -3.79 -9.06 9.70
N LEU A 15 -3.23 -8.54 10.80
CA LEU A 15 -1.80 -8.62 11.04
C LEU A 15 -1.37 -10.08 11.31
N PRO A 16 -0.44 -10.63 10.52
CA PRO A 16 0.12 -11.94 10.79
C PRO A 16 1.01 -11.91 12.03
N GLU A 17 1.14 -13.03 12.71
CA GLU A 17 2.15 -13.17 13.76
C GLU A 17 3.57 -13.04 13.18
N PRO A 18 4.50 -12.48 13.92
CA PRO A 18 4.39 -11.98 15.30
C PRO A 18 4.10 -10.47 15.43
N TRP A 19 3.56 -9.80 14.41
CA TRP A 19 3.24 -8.37 14.48
C TRP A 19 2.30 -8.05 15.64
N GLU A 20 2.61 -7.00 16.36
CA GLU A 20 1.86 -6.51 17.51
C GLU A 20 1.35 -5.08 17.29
N VAL A 21 0.17 -4.78 17.85
CA VAL A 21 -0.30 -3.42 18.06
C VAL A 21 0.16 -2.99 19.44
N THR A 22 0.99 -1.95 19.54
CA THR A 22 1.55 -1.48 20.81
C THR A 22 0.81 -0.30 21.38
N LYS A 23 0.18 0.52 20.53
CA LYS A 23 -0.52 1.74 20.93
C LYS A 23 -1.61 2.06 19.92
N VAL A 24 -2.71 2.61 20.40
CA VAL A 24 -3.79 3.19 19.60
C VAL A 24 -4.14 4.54 20.22
N GLU A 25 -4.13 5.58 19.42
CA GLU A 25 -4.57 6.92 19.81
C GLU A 25 -5.61 7.45 18.84
N ASP A 26 -6.62 8.07 19.36
CA ASP A 26 -7.64 8.80 18.65
C ASP A 26 -7.51 10.30 18.89
N ASP A 27 -7.53 11.06 17.82
CA ASP A 27 -7.65 12.52 17.83
C ASP A 27 -9.03 12.88 17.27
N LEU A 28 -9.98 13.12 18.17
CA LEU A 28 -11.36 13.43 17.79
C LEU A 28 -11.47 14.79 17.11
N VAL A 29 -10.60 15.74 17.45
CA VAL A 29 -10.57 17.08 16.85
C VAL A 29 -9.93 17.04 15.47
N GLY A 30 -8.78 16.38 15.34
CA GLY A 30 -8.09 16.16 14.07
C GLY A 30 -8.71 15.06 13.21
N GLN A 31 -9.79 14.43 13.69
CA GLN A 31 -10.50 13.34 13.01
C GLN A 31 -9.57 12.24 12.52
N SER A 32 -8.69 11.77 13.38
CA SER A 32 -7.72 10.73 13.04
C SER A 32 -7.58 9.67 14.14
N VAL A 33 -7.20 8.48 13.71
CA VAL A 33 -6.79 7.36 14.57
C VAL A 33 -5.41 6.94 14.13
N THR A 34 -4.49 6.78 15.07
CA THR A 34 -3.13 6.29 14.81
C THR A 34 -2.93 4.97 15.53
N VAL A 35 -2.44 3.98 14.80
CA VAL A 35 -2.13 2.65 15.33
C VAL A 35 -0.64 2.38 15.16
N TRP A 36 0.06 2.17 16.28
CA TRP A 36 1.48 1.82 16.27
C TRP A 36 1.66 0.31 16.25
N LEU A 37 2.45 -0.12 15.28
CA LEU A 37 2.78 -1.51 15.02
C LEU A 37 4.23 -1.78 15.39
N ARG A 38 4.49 -2.98 15.90
CA ARG A 38 5.83 -3.41 16.25
C ARG A 38 6.07 -4.86 15.86
N TRP A 39 7.26 -5.13 15.36
CA TRP A 39 7.83 -6.47 15.32
C TRP A 39 8.58 -6.71 16.63
N PRO A 40 8.29 -7.79 17.39
CA PRO A 40 8.91 -8.02 18.70
C PRO A 40 10.44 -8.15 18.63
N ASP A 41 11.13 -7.66 19.65
CA ASP A 41 12.61 -7.64 19.67
C ASP A 41 13.24 -9.04 19.67
N GLY A 42 12.57 -10.04 20.24
CA GLY A 42 13.04 -11.44 20.26
C GLY A 42 12.71 -12.24 18.99
N ALA A 43 11.91 -11.71 18.10
CA ALA A 43 11.50 -12.41 16.87
C ALA A 43 12.52 -12.22 15.74
N LYS A 44 12.84 -13.31 15.06
CA LYS A 44 13.71 -13.27 13.88
C LYS A 44 13.01 -12.58 12.72
N VAL A 45 13.75 -11.77 11.97
CA VAL A 45 13.27 -11.03 10.78
C VAL A 45 13.59 -11.84 9.53
N PRO A 46 12.60 -12.16 8.69
CA PRO A 46 12.88 -12.81 7.41
C PRO A 46 13.57 -11.82 6.45
N CYS A 47 14.68 -12.24 5.87
CA CYS A 47 15.32 -11.47 4.82
C CYS A 47 14.36 -11.33 3.61
N PRO A 48 14.08 -10.12 3.10
CA PRO A 48 13.13 -9.93 2.01
C PRO A 48 13.59 -10.50 0.67
N VAL A 49 14.87 -10.89 0.55
CA VAL A 49 15.45 -11.45 -0.68
C VAL A 49 15.51 -12.96 -0.63
N CYS A 50 16.18 -13.53 0.39
CA CYS A 50 16.39 -14.98 0.47
C CYS A 50 15.43 -15.70 1.45
N GLY A 51 14.60 -14.97 2.20
CA GLY A 51 13.63 -15.52 3.16
C GLY A 51 14.24 -16.07 4.46
N LYS A 52 15.56 -16.12 4.60
CA LYS A 52 16.21 -16.67 5.81
C LYS A 52 15.88 -15.82 7.04
N PRO A 53 15.55 -16.45 8.19
CA PRO A 53 15.26 -15.75 9.43
C PRO A 53 16.56 -15.28 10.10
N MET A 54 16.72 -13.98 10.25
CA MET A 54 17.88 -13.31 10.83
C MET A 54 17.52 -12.58 12.14
N PRO A 55 18.49 -12.32 13.03
CA PRO A 55 18.26 -11.41 14.14
C PRO A 55 17.99 -9.99 13.64
N ILE A 56 17.33 -9.18 14.47
CA ILE A 56 17.18 -7.76 14.21
C ILE A 56 18.57 -7.11 14.28
N TYR A 57 18.98 -6.45 13.21
CA TYR A 57 20.19 -5.64 13.16
C TYR A 57 19.95 -4.28 13.82
N ASP A 58 18.95 -3.55 13.32
CA ASP A 58 18.46 -2.28 13.86
C ASP A 58 17.03 -2.00 13.34
N ARG A 59 16.56 -0.77 13.54
CA ARG A 59 15.25 -0.33 13.05
C ARG A 59 15.37 0.96 12.25
N MET A 60 14.61 1.06 11.18
CA MET A 60 14.44 2.31 10.44
C MET A 60 13.76 3.37 11.31
N PRO A 61 13.96 4.66 11.02
CA PRO A 61 13.12 5.70 11.59
C PRO A 61 11.64 5.37 11.40
N GLU A 62 10.81 5.75 12.39
CA GLU A 62 9.37 5.55 12.31
C GLU A 62 8.82 6.20 11.04
N ARG A 63 7.96 5.47 10.34
CA ARG A 63 7.23 5.95 9.17
C ARG A 63 5.75 5.63 9.30
N SER A 64 4.92 6.33 8.53
CA SER A 64 3.48 6.14 8.53
C SER A 64 2.94 5.67 7.18
N TRP A 65 1.78 5.02 7.24
CA TRP A 65 0.99 4.62 6.08
C TRP A 65 -0.47 5.00 6.29
N ARG A 66 -1.05 5.65 5.32
CA ARG A 66 -2.49 5.87 5.27
C ARG A 66 -3.21 4.53 5.05
N HIS A 67 -4.16 4.22 5.93
CA HIS A 67 -5.07 3.08 5.81
C HIS A 67 -6.49 3.53 5.47
N LEU A 68 -7.40 2.58 5.26
CA LEU A 68 -8.84 2.86 5.16
C LEU A 68 -9.31 3.59 6.42
N SER A 69 -10.24 4.53 6.24
CA SER A 69 -10.82 5.25 7.38
C SER A 69 -11.65 4.30 8.26
N VAL A 70 -11.62 4.56 9.56
CA VAL A 70 -12.50 3.90 10.53
C VAL A 70 -13.63 4.88 10.81
N MET A 71 -14.84 4.58 10.34
CA MET A 71 -15.95 5.55 10.31
C MET A 71 -15.51 6.82 9.56
N GLN A 72 -15.68 8.00 10.16
CA GLN A 72 -15.22 9.28 9.61
C GLN A 72 -13.74 9.60 9.90
N TYR A 73 -13.06 8.79 10.73
CA TYR A 73 -11.70 9.06 11.18
C TYR A 73 -10.67 8.49 10.20
N ARG A 74 -9.70 9.33 9.84
CA ARG A 74 -8.55 8.91 9.05
C ARG A 74 -7.66 7.97 9.87
N LEU A 75 -7.41 6.76 9.37
CA LEU A 75 -6.54 5.80 10.04
C LEU A 75 -5.12 5.84 9.46
N GLU A 76 -4.14 5.97 10.34
CA GLU A 76 -2.71 5.87 10.02
C GLU A 76 -2.07 4.72 10.80
N LEU A 77 -1.27 3.93 10.12
CA LEU A 77 -0.40 2.93 10.73
C LEU A 77 0.99 3.52 10.89
N ARG A 78 1.63 3.31 12.03
CA ARG A 78 3.01 3.75 12.29
C ARG A 78 3.87 2.59 12.73
N CYS A 79 5.10 2.55 12.23
CA CYS A 79 6.05 1.50 12.58
C CYS A 79 7.49 1.92 12.33
N ALA A 80 8.37 1.58 13.25
CA ALA A 80 9.82 1.53 13.05
C ALA A 80 10.19 0.14 12.53
N VAL A 81 10.26 -0.01 11.20
CA VAL A 81 10.43 -1.31 10.53
C VAL A 81 11.84 -1.86 10.81
N PRO A 82 11.97 -3.12 11.25
CA PRO A 82 13.28 -3.71 11.52
C PRO A 82 14.06 -3.97 10.22
N ARG A 83 15.40 -3.97 10.37
CA ARG A 83 16.34 -4.41 9.35
C ARG A 83 17.05 -5.67 9.85
N CYS A 84 17.43 -6.53 8.93
CA CYS A 84 18.32 -7.66 9.18
C CYS A 84 19.64 -7.47 8.43
N ASP A 85 20.71 -8.05 8.95
CA ASP A 85 21.98 -8.18 8.25
C ASP A 85 22.08 -9.61 7.71
N CYS A 86 21.93 -9.74 6.40
CA CYS A 86 21.96 -11.04 5.72
C CYS A 86 23.36 -11.28 5.15
N GLU A 87 23.96 -12.42 5.48
CA GLU A 87 25.29 -12.80 4.98
C GLU A 87 25.41 -12.76 3.46
N GLN A 88 24.31 -13.03 2.74
CA GLN A 88 24.28 -13.05 1.27
C GLN A 88 23.90 -11.70 0.65
N ASP A 89 23.00 -10.99 1.29
CA ASP A 89 22.34 -9.81 0.70
C ASP A 89 22.71 -8.50 1.39
N GLY A 90 23.46 -8.57 2.52
CA GLY A 90 23.78 -7.42 3.37
C GLY A 90 22.57 -6.89 4.13
N VAL A 91 22.66 -5.65 4.62
CA VAL A 91 21.60 -5.04 5.42
C VAL A 91 20.37 -4.76 4.57
N LYS A 92 19.25 -5.36 4.96
CA LYS A 92 17.94 -5.24 4.27
C LYS A 92 16.83 -4.82 5.24
N THR A 93 15.96 -3.94 4.78
CA THR A 93 14.73 -3.60 5.50
C THR A 93 13.68 -4.68 5.26
N MET A 94 13.07 -5.16 6.31
CA MET A 94 11.99 -6.14 6.25
C MET A 94 10.81 -5.61 5.43
N SER A 95 10.19 -6.47 4.64
CA SER A 95 8.93 -6.17 3.98
C SER A 95 7.79 -6.16 5.00
N VAL A 96 6.92 -5.16 4.93
CA VAL A 96 5.71 -5.10 5.76
C VAL A 96 4.54 -5.74 5.00
N PRO A 97 3.62 -6.47 5.69
CA PRO A 97 2.54 -7.18 5.00
C PRO A 97 1.42 -6.26 4.51
N TRP A 98 1.35 -5.04 4.99
CA TRP A 98 0.26 -4.10 4.68
C TRP A 98 0.54 -3.12 3.56
N ALA A 99 1.77 -3.02 3.04
CA ALA A 99 2.13 -2.02 2.03
C ALA A 99 3.23 -2.51 1.09
N GLU A 100 3.18 -2.05 -0.16
CA GLU A 100 4.27 -2.24 -1.10
C GLU A 100 5.54 -1.46 -0.70
N PRO A 101 6.73 -1.92 -1.09
CA PRO A 101 7.96 -1.19 -0.87
C PRO A 101 7.87 0.25 -1.40
N GLY A 102 8.23 1.22 -0.54
CA GLY A 102 8.20 2.63 -0.90
C GLY A 102 6.82 3.31 -0.85
N SER A 103 5.73 2.57 -0.78
CA SER A 103 4.38 3.14 -0.66
C SER A 103 4.17 3.83 0.69
N ARG A 104 3.38 4.91 0.69
CA ARG A 104 2.83 5.59 1.88
C ARG A 104 1.38 5.19 2.15
N PHE A 105 0.86 4.26 1.39
CA PHE A 105 -0.49 3.75 1.48
C PHE A 105 -0.46 2.26 1.77
N THR A 106 -1.47 1.77 2.48
CA THR A 106 -1.66 0.33 2.63
C THR A 106 -2.29 -0.26 1.37
N LEU A 107 -2.08 -1.54 1.13
CA LEU A 107 -2.68 -2.28 0.01
C LEU A 107 -4.21 -2.16 -0.02
N HIS A 108 -4.86 -2.20 1.15
CA HIS A 108 -6.30 -2.00 1.27
C HIS A 108 -6.73 -0.59 0.85
N PHE A 109 -5.96 0.43 1.27
CA PHE A 109 -6.25 1.81 0.87
C PHE A 109 -6.02 2.00 -0.63
N GLU A 110 -4.95 1.45 -1.20
CA GLU A 110 -4.70 1.52 -2.64
C GLU A 110 -5.80 0.83 -3.45
N SER A 111 -6.26 -0.34 -3.00
CA SER A 111 -7.37 -1.05 -3.66
C SER A 111 -8.66 -0.22 -3.65
N PHE A 112 -9.00 0.38 -2.51
CA PHE A 112 -10.14 1.29 -2.39
C PHE A 112 -9.98 2.52 -3.28
N ALA A 113 -8.78 3.14 -3.27
CA ALA A 113 -8.49 4.30 -4.09
C ALA A 113 -8.66 4.00 -5.59
N VAL A 114 -8.19 2.85 -6.07
CA VAL A 114 -8.39 2.39 -7.45
C VAL A 114 -9.88 2.26 -7.78
N ALA A 115 -10.70 1.70 -6.88
CA ALA A 115 -12.14 1.60 -7.08
C ALA A 115 -12.82 2.99 -7.17
N VAL A 116 -12.43 3.93 -6.30
CA VAL A 116 -12.93 5.32 -6.35
C VAL A 116 -12.53 5.99 -7.67
N ILE A 117 -11.27 5.85 -8.08
CA ILE A 117 -10.75 6.42 -9.32
C ILE A 117 -11.53 5.87 -10.54
N ALA A 118 -11.79 4.58 -10.58
CA ALA A 118 -12.56 3.95 -11.66
C ALA A 118 -14.02 4.43 -11.72
N ALA A 119 -14.60 4.82 -10.58
CA ALA A 119 -15.96 5.34 -10.50
C ALA A 119 -16.05 6.85 -10.79
N CYS A 120 -14.96 7.59 -10.73
CA CYS A 120 -14.92 9.04 -10.96
C CYS A 120 -14.77 9.39 -12.44
N ARG A 121 -15.25 10.58 -12.80
CA ARG A 121 -15.13 11.13 -14.17
C ARG A 121 -13.75 11.75 -14.45
N SER A 122 -13.01 12.11 -13.39
CA SER A 122 -11.68 12.72 -13.50
C SER A 122 -10.82 12.37 -12.29
N LEU A 123 -9.49 12.43 -12.47
CA LEU A 123 -8.53 12.24 -11.38
C LEU A 123 -8.63 13.33 -10.31
N SER A 124 -8.98 14.55 -10.68
CA SER A 124 -9.18 15.65 -9.73
C SER A 124 -10.35 15.37 -8.78
N GLN A 125 -11.46 14.86 -9.31
CA GLN A 125 -12.61 14.45 -8.50
C GLN A 125 -12.23 13.29 -7.55
N ALA A 126 -11.48 12.31 -8.03
CA ALA A 126 -11.01 11.22 -7.20
C ALA A 126 -10.05 11.70 -6.09
N ALA A 127 -9.15 12.65 -6.41
CA ALA A 127 -8.23 13.25 -5.45
C ALA A 127 -8.99 13.96 -4.31
N GLU A 128 -10.01 14.73 -4.66
CA GLU A 128 -10.88 15.41 -3.70
C GLU A 128 -11.60 14.41 -2.78
N LEU A 129 -12.26 13.40 -3.36
CA LEU A 129 -12.97 12.36 -2.59
C LEU A 129 -12.06 11.55 -1.67
N LEU A 130 -10.85 11.26 -2.11
CA LEU A 130 -9.86 10.51 -1.32
C LEU A 130 -9.13 11.40 -0.30
N GLY A 131 -9.24 12.73 -0.39
CA GLY A 131 -8.46 13.67 0.40
C GLY A 131 -6.96 13.53 0.13
N LEU A 132 -6.57 13.33 -1.14
CA LEU A 132 -5.19 13.16 -1.58
C LEU A 132 -4.75 14.26 -2.54
N HIS A 133 -3.43 14.50 -2.58
CA HIS A 133 -2.85 15.31 -3.64
C HIS A 133 -2.90 14.55 -4.97
N TRP A 134 -3.07 15.28 -6.07
CA TRP A 134 -3.20 14.72 -7.42
C TRP A 134 -2.04 13.75 -7.79
N ASP A 135 -0.79 14.10 -7.46
CA ASP A 135 0.38 13.26 -7.71
C ASP A 135 0.31 11.90 -6.98
N SER A 136 -0.35 11.86 -5.82
CA SER A 136 -0.55 10.61 -5.08
C SER A 136 -1.54 9.70 -5.78
N VAL A 137 -2.62 10.29 -6.32
CA VAL A 137 -3.62 9.56 -7.11
C VAL A 137 -2.99 9.02 -8.40
N GLN A 138 -2.22 9.86 -9.09
CA GLN A 138 -1.49 9.46 -10.30
C GLN A 138 -0.56 8.28 -10.03
N ARG A 139 0.23 8.32 -8.94
CA ARG A 139 1.13 7.22 -8.56
C ARG A 139 0.39 5.94 -8.23
N ILE A 140 -0.75 6.02 -7.55
CA ILE A 140 -1.58 4.84 -7.24
C ILE A 140 -2.04 4.17 -8.54
N ILE A 141 -2.48 4.95 -9.53
CA ILE A 141 -2.89 4.41 -10.85
C ILE A 141 -1.71 3.74 -11.54
N GLU A 142 -0.58 4.43 -11.65
CA GLU A 142 0.61 3.89 -12.31
C GLU A 142 1.04 2.55 -11.72
N GLN A 143 1.07 2.45 -10.39
CA GLN A 143 1.36 1.20 -9.69
C GLN A 143 0.29 0.13 -9.94
N ALA A 144 -0.99 0.50 -9.90
CA ALA A 144 -2.10 -0.44 -10.17
C ALA A 144 -2.06 -0.98 -11.60
N VAL A 145 -1.82 -0.11 -12.58
CA VAL A 145 -1.67 -0.49 -14.00
C VAL A 145 -0.46 -1.41 -14.17
N SER A 146 0.69 -1.06 -13.60
CA SER A 146 1.91 -1.88 -13.67
C SER A 146 1.66 -3.29 -13.11
N ARG A 147 1.00 -3.39 -11.95
CA ARG A 147 0.62 -4.69 -11.36
C ARG A 147 -0.38 -5.46 -12.22
N GLY A 148 -1.32 -4.75 -12.85
CA GLY A 148 -2.31 -5.34 -13.77
C GLY A 148 -1.64 -5.94 -15.00
N LEU A 149 -0.76 -5.17 -15.64
CA LEU A 149 -0.01 -5.61 -16.82
C LEU A 149 0.91 -6.79 -16.51
N ALA A 150 1.59 -6.80 -15.37
CA ALA A 150 2.46 -7.92 -14.97
C ALA A 150 1.70 -9.23 -14.75
N ARG A 151 0.38 -9.18 -14.47
CA ARG A 151 -0.48 -10.36 -14.26
C ARG A 151 -1.35 -10.69 -15.47
N ARG A 152 -1.28 -9.89 -16.52
CA ARG A 152 -2.10 -10.10 -17.72
C ARG A 152 -1.70 -11.39 -18.40
N ASN A 153 -2.67 -12.28 -18.63
CA ASN A 153 -2.50 -13.46 -19.49
C ASN A 153 -3.05 -13.11 -20.87
N LEU A 154 -2.21 -13.28 -21.88
CA LEU A 154 -2.53 -13.01 -23.29
C LEU A 154 -2.95 -14.28 -24.06
N ASP A 155 -2.86 -15.47 -23.47
CA ASP A 155 -3.06 -16.75 -24.15
C ASP A 155 -4.49 -16.97 -24.67
N GLY A 156 -5.48 -16.23 -24.14
CA GLY A 156 -6.88 -16.34 -24.54
C GLY A 156 -7.35 -15.29 -25.55
N ILE A 157 -6.48 -14.39 -25.99
CA ILE A 157 -6.85 -13.31 -26.91
C ILE A 157 -6.99 -13.85 -28.33
N THR A 158 -8.24 -13.88 -28.84
CA THR A 158 -8.54 -14.34 -30.21
C THR A 158 -8.90 -13.22 -31.17
N ARG A 159 -9.16 -12.03 -30.64
CA ARG A 159 -9.52 -10.83 -31.43
C ARG A 159 -8.84 -9.61 -30.82
N VAL A 160 -8.37 -8.70 -31.66
CA VAL A 160 -7.73 -7.45 -31.26
C VAL A 160 -8.35 -6.31 -32.06
N GLY A 161 -8.82 -5.30 -31.36
CA GLY A 161 -9.21 -4.01 -31.95
C GLY A 161 -8.02 -3.05 -31.94
N LEU A 162 -7.83 -2.34 -33.06
CA LEU A 162 -6.86 -1.25 -33.16
C LEU A 162 -7.62 0.04 -33.41
N ASP A 163 -7.31 1.07 -32.62
CA ASP A 163 -7.84 2.43 -32.79
C ASP A 163 -6.69 3.43 -32.73
N GLU A 164 -6.79 4.49 -33.53
CA GLU A 164 -5.82 5.57 -33.54
C GLU A 164 -6.50 6.89 -33.15
N LYS A 165 -6.01 7.53 -32.11
CA LYS A 165 -6.52 8.81 -31.66
C LYS A 165 -5.45 9.89 -31.77
N SER A 166 -5.73 10.96 -32.51
CA SER A 166 -4.89 12.15 -32.49
C SER A 166 -5.07 12.89 -31.16
N PHE A 167 -3.96 13.24 -30.51
CA PHE A 167 -3.96 13.93 -29.19
C PHE A 167 -3.25 15.29 -29.23
N LEU A 168 -2.55 15.62 -30.31
CA LEU A 168 -1.89 16.90 -30.51
C LEU A 168 -2.14 17.44 -31.92
N ARG A 169 -2.07 18.78 -32.09
CA ARG A 169 -2.03 19.40 -33.39
C ARG A 169 -0.75 18.97 -34.13
N GLY A 170 -0.87 18.54 -35.38
CA GLY A 170 0.28 18.18 -36.21
C GLY A 170 0.51 16.68 -36.39
N GLN A 171 -0.55 15.87 -36.47
CA GLN A 171 -0.50 14.43 -36.80
C GLN A 171 0.24 13.55 -35.77
N SER A 172 0.15 13.90 -34.49
CA SER A 172 0.61 13.01 -33.42
C SER A 172 -0.53 12.08 -33.00
N TYR A 173 -0.34 10.77 -33.19
CA TYR A 173 -1.34 9.75 -32.90
C TYR A 173 -0.88 8.83 -31.78
N VAL A 174 -1.83 8.33 -31.02
CA VAL A 174 -1.66 7.19 -30.11
C VAL A 174 -2.47 6.05 -30.67
N SER A 175 -1.81 4.92 -30.90
CA SER A 175 -2.49 3.67 -31.27
C SER A 175 -2.93 2.94 -30.00
N LEU A 176 -4.21 2.62 -29.91
CA LEU A 176 -4.81 1.86 -28.82
C LEU A 176 -5.05 0.43 -29.33
N MET A 177 -4.61 -0.54 -28.55
CA MET A 177 -4.91 -1.94 -28.80
C MET A 177 -5.82 -2.44 -27.68
N THR A 178 -6.96 -3.03 -28.06
CA THR A 178 -7.95 -3.60 -27.14
C THR A 178 -8.26 -5.04 -27.52
N ASP A 179 -8.58 -5.84 -26.53
CA ASP A 179 -9.08 -7.22 -26.62
C ASP A 179 -10.57 -7.30 -26.34
#